data_9eb387810579190b546c2c51f41c99d9
#
_entry.id   9eb387810579190b546c2c51f41c99d9
#
_cell.length_a   1.000
_cell.length_b   1.000
_cell.length_c   1.000
_cell.angle_alpha   90.00
_cell.angle_beta   90.00
_cell.angle_gamma   90.00
#
_symmetry.space_group_name_H-M   'P 1'
#
loop_
_entity.id
_entity.type
_entity.pdbx_description
1 polymer ?
#
loop_
_entity_poly.entity_id
_entity_poly.type
_entity_poly.pdbx_seq_one_letter_code
_entity_poly.pdbx_strand_id
1 'polypeptide(L)'
;MASTKETIVLLGDELIRKDGYNAFSYADISKQINVKNAAIHYHFPTKPDLAEAVVDWHTDSFNRFAEKASIKNEVDQIKMFLNFYSSIQVSGKLCVIGSFATDWNSMDDNIQLKVTEFTENVLSWITTTLDNGKQKKLLTFSAPARIEALKILTNMCAGTQLARITGSNDFTEIKNSILEQIIT
;
A
#
# COMPACT_ATOMS: atom_id res chain seq x y z
N MET A 1 -14.86 5.36 -19.44
CA MET A 1 -15.55 5.24 -18.13
C MET A 1 -15.08 3.93 -17.49
N ALA A 2 -14.82 3.92 -16.18
CA ALA A 2 -14.52 2.69 -15.47
C ALA A 2 -15.70 1.72 -15.54
N SER A 3 -15.47 0.42 -15.64
CA SER A 3 -16.52 -0.59 -15.59
C SER A 3 -17.15 -0.66 -14.19
N THR A 4 -18.35 -1.21 -14.08
CA THR A 4 -19.00 -1.42 -12.78
C THR A 4 -18.11 -2.26 -11.85
N LYS A 5 -17.45 -3.28 -12.37
CA LYS A 5 -16.50 -4.11 -11.61
C LYS A 5 -15.34 -3.28 -11.04
N GLU A 6 -14.70 -2.45 -11.86
CA GLU A 6 -13.61 -1.56 -11.41
C GLU A 6 -14.10 -0.55 -10.37
N THR A 7 -15.29 0.02 -10.55
CA THR A 7 -15.88 0.95 -9.58
C THR A 7 -16.09 0.28 -8.22
N ILE A 8 -16.55 -0.99 -8.19
CA ILE A 8 -16.75 -1.76 -6.96
C ILE A 8 -15.39 -2.01 -6.28
N VAL A 9 -14.34 -2.38 -7.04
CA VAL A 9 -12.98 -2.59 -6.48
C VAL A 9 -12.43 -1.31 -5.86
N LEU A 10 -12.53 -0.17 -6.56
CA LEU A 10 -12.05 1.12 -6.05
C LEU A 10 -12.77 1.56 -4.76
N LEU A 11 -14.07 1.31 -4.69
CA LEU A 11 -14.84 1.61 -3.49
C LEU A 11 -14.55 0.62 -2.36
N GLY A 12 -14.35 -0.65 -2.69
CA GLY A 12 -13.85 -1.67 -1.75
C GLY A 12 -12.49 -1.27 -1.14
N ASP A 13 -11.55 -0.82 -1.97
CA ASP A 13 -10.26 -0.25 -1.51
C ASP A 13 -10.49 0.92 -0.54
N GLU A 14 -11.37 1.83 -0.90
CA GLU A 14 -11.65 2.99 -0.06
C GLU A 14 -12.18 2.58 1.32
N LEU A 15 -13.17 1.71 1.36
CA LEU A 15 -13.79 1.25 2.61
C LEU A 15 -12.81 0.43 3.48
N ILE A 16 -12.06 -0.49 2.87
CA ILE A 16 -11.03 -1.27 3.58
C ILE A 16 -9.99 -0.34 4.22
N ARG A 17 -9.50 0.65 3.49
CA ARG A 17 -8.42 1.51 3.95
C ARG A 17 -8.87 2.64 4.86
N LYS A 18 -10.14 2.97 4.87
CA LYS A 18 -10.72 4.00 5.73
C LYS A 18 -11.31 3.42 7.01
N ASP A 19 -12.09 2.37 6.88
CA ASP A 19 -12.94 1.85 7.96
C ASP A 19 -12.47 0.47 8.46
N GLY A 20 -11.76 -0.30 7.65
CA GLY A 20 -11.29 -1.68 7.91
C GLY A 20 -12.08 -2.72 7.11
N TYR A 21 -11.46 -3.89 6.92
CA TYR A 21 -12.07 -4.98 6.15
C TYR A 21 -13.39 -5.45 6.75
N ASN A 22 -13.49 -5.54 8.08
CA ASN A 22 -14.70 -6.02 8.75
C ASN A 22 -15.81 -4.97 8.88
N ALA A 23 -15.51 -3.68 8.70
CA ALA A 23 -16.41 -2.58 9.05
C ALA A 23 -17.45 -2.23 7.97
N PHE A 24 -17.38 -2.79 6.76
CA PHE A 24 -18.32 -2.50 5.68
C PHE A 24 -19.03 -3.74 5.15
N SER A 25 -20.14 -3.53 4.46
CA SER A 25 -20.94 -4.53 3.79
C SER A 25 -21.20 -4.18 2.31
N TYR A 26 -21.70 -5.11 1.53
CA TYR A 26 -22.13 -4.83 0.15
C TYR A 26 -23.27 -3.82 0.06
N ALA A 27 -24.08 -3.68 1.13
CA ALA A 27 -25.11 -2.64 1.19
C ALA A 27 -24.50 -1.23 1.19
N ASP A 28 -23.34 -1.05 1.82
CA ASP A 28 -22.62 0.23 1.84
C ASP A 28 -22.11 0.58 0.45
N ILE A 29 -21.55 -0.40 -0.26
CA ILE A 29 -21.13 -0.24 -1.65
C ILE A 29 -22.30 0.08 -2.55
N SER A 30 -23.38 -0.72 -2.51
CA SER A 30 -24.53 -0.57 -3.38
C SER A 30 -25.20 0.80 -3.26
N LYS A 31 -25.28 1.31 -2.03
CA LYS A 31 -25.82 2.63 -1.73
C LYS A 31 -24.98 3.76 -2.37
N GLN A 32 -23.64 3.64 -2.35
CA GLN A 32 -22.77 4.69 -2.86
C GLN A 32 -22.74 4.77 -4.39
N ILE A 33 -22.82 3.61 -5.08
CA ILE A 33 -22.82 3.59 -6.57
C ILE A 33 -24.22 3.44 -7.17
N ASN A 34 -25.25 3.47 -6.33
CA ASN A 34 -26.66 3.39 -6.75
C ASN A 34 -26.98 2.17 -7.63
N VAL A 35 -26.52 1.00 -7.21
CA VAL A 35 -26.83 -0.30 -7.85
C VAL A 35 -27.50 -1.24 -6.84
N LYS A 36 -28.14 -2.29 -7.31
CA LYS A 36 -28.69 -3.33 -6.41
C LYS A 36 -27.56 -4.23 -5.89
N ASN A 37 -27.68 -4.73 -4.64
CA ASN A 37 -26.72 -5.70 -4.08
C ASN A 37 -26.48 -6.90 -5.02
N ALA A 38 -27.50 -7.36 -5.73
CA ALA A 38 -27.38 -8.44 -6.71
C ALA A 38 -26.34 -8.16 -7.82
N ALA A 39 -26.14 -6.89 -8.20
CA ALA A 39 -25.13 -6.52 -9.18
C ALA A 39 -23.72 -6.63 -8.61
N ILE A 40 -23.53 -6.37 -7.30
CA ILE A 40 -22.25 -6.55 -6.62
C ILE A 40 -21.95 -8.04 -6.50
N HIS A 41 -22.90 -8.85 -6.03
CA HIS A 41 -22.76 -10.30 -5.94
C HIS A 41 -22.51 -10.99 -7.29
N TYR A 42 -22.98 -10.41 -8.38
CA TYR A 42 -22.68 -10.88 -9.73
C TYR A 42 -21.20 -10.77 -10.07
N HIS A 43 -20.53 -9.69 -9.64
CA HIS A 43 -19.09 -9.47 -9.89
C HIS A 43 -18.22 -10.09 -8.81
N PHE A 44 -18.67 -10.08 -7.57
CA PHE A 44 -17.97 -10.58 -6.39
C PHE A 44 -18.96 -11.36 -5.52
N PRO A 45 -19.04 -12.68 -5.71
CA PRO A 45 -19.99 -13.54 -4.97
C PRO A 45 -19.90 -13.40 -3.47
N THR A 46 -18.66 -13.24 -2.96
CA THR A 46 -18.36 -13.08 -1.54
C THR A 46 -17.50 -11.84 -1.28
N LYS A 47 -17.49 -11.36 -0.03
CA LYS A 47 -16.63 -10.26 0.39
C LYS A 47 -15.13 -10.59 0.29
N PRO A 48 -14.68 -11.81 0.60
CA PRO A 48 -13.33 -12.27 0.25
C PRO A 48 -12.95 -12.07 -1.21
N ASP A 49 -13.82 -12.42 -2.18
CA ASP A 49 -13.54 -12.23 -3.62
C ASP A 49 -13.26 -10.75 -3.95
N LEU A 50 -13.98 -9.84 -3.32
CA LEU A 50 -13.74 -8.40 -3.48
C LEU A 50 -12.40 -8.00 -2.84
N ALA A 51 -12.10 -8.49 -1.65
CA ALA A 51 -10.83 -8.18 -0.98
C ALA A 51 -9.62 -8.68 -1.77
N GLU A 52 -9.69 -9.90 -2.32
CA GLU A 52 -8.66 -10.43 -3.21
C GLU A 52 -8.47 -9.53 -4.43
N ALA A 53 -9.56 -9.10 -5.07
CA ALA A 53 -9.50 -8.20 -6.22
C ALA A 53 -8.91 -6.81 -5.87
N VAL A 54 -9.12 -6.33 -4.64
CA VAL A 54 -8.47 -5.10 -4.14
C VAL A 54 -6.96 -5.31 -4.01
N VAL A 55 -6.51 -6.45 -3.46
CA VAL A 55 -5.07 -6.75 -3.35
C VAL A 55 -4.44 -6.88 -4.74
N ASP A 56 -5.11 -7.57 -5.68
CA ASP A 56 -4.66 -7.70 -7.07
C ASP A 56 -4.50 -6.32 -7.73
N TRP A 57 -5.47 -5.43 -7.53
CA TRP A 57 -5.41 -4.06 -8.04
C TRP A 57 -4.21 -3.28 -7.47
N HIS A 58 -3.89 -3.45 -6.18
CA HIS A 58 -2.70 -2.86 -5.58
C HIS A 58 -1.41 -3.45 -6.12
N THR A 59 -1.38 -4.77 -6.34
CA THR A 59 -0.23 -5.46 -6.95
C THR A 59 0.05 -4.93 -8.35
N ASP A 60 -0.97 -4.82 -9.19
CA ASP A 60 -0.85 -4.26 -10.55
C ASP A 60 -0.42 -2.79 -10.52
N SER A 61 -0.96 -2.02 -9.59
CA SER A 61 -0.63 -0.61 -9.42
C SER A 61 0.82 -0.42 -8.98
N PHE A 62 1.30 -1.27 -8.07
CA PHE A 62 2.68 -1.27 -7.63
C PHE A 62 3.64 -1.72 -8.73
N ASN A 63 3.30 -2.74 -9.51
CA ASN A 63 4.10 -3.18 -10.64
C ASN A 63 4.27 -2.06 -11.69
N ARG A 64 3.20 -1.35 -12.02
CA ARG A 64 3.27 -0.16 -12.88
C ARG A 64 4.10 0.98 -12.28
N PHE A 65 4.04 1.16 -10.97
CA PHE A 65 4.90 2.11 -10.25
C PHE A 65 6.37 1.70 -10.36
N ALA A 66 6.71 0.44 -10.08
CA ALA A 66 8.06 -0.09 -10.15
C ALA A 66 8.66 0.04 -11.57
N GLU A 67 7.86 -0.26 -12.60
CA GLU A 67 8.26 -0.07 -14.01
C GLU A 67 8.59 1.41 -14.31
N LYS A 68 7.72 2.34 -13.90
CA LYS A 68 7.98 3.78 -14.06
C LYS A 68 9.20 4.26 -13.28
N ALA A 69 9.44 3.70 -12.10
CA ALA A 69 10.58 4.05 -11.29
C ALA A 69 11.90 3.53 -11.86
N SER A 70 11.88 2.39 -12.57
CA SER A 70 13.09 1.70 -13.08
C SER A 70 13.95 2.56 -14.03
N ILE A 71 13.38 3.58 -14.67
CA ILE A 71 14.12 4.53 -15.53
C ILE A 71 14.85 5.62 -14.75
N LYS A 72 14.72 5.67 -13.43
CA LYS A 72 15.35 6.64 -12.53
C LYS A 72 16.53 6.00 -11.79
N ASN A 73 17.44 6.84 -11.28
CA ASN A 73 18.45 6.34 -10.35
C ASN A 73 17.83 5.89 -9.02
N GLU A 74 18.57 5.14 -8.22
CA GLU A 74 18.07 4.50 -7.01
C GLU A 74 17.64 5.52 -5.92
N VAL A 75 18.30 6.67 -5.85
CA VAL A 75 17.89 7.76 -4.93
C VAL A 75 16.51 8.27 -5.32
N ASP A 76 16.27 8.52 -6.60
CA ASP A 76 14.99 9.00 -7.08
C ASP A 76 13.90 7.93 -6.98
N GLN A 77 14.23 6.65 -7.15
CA GLN A 77 13.31 5.54 -6.92
C GLN A 77 12.81 5.52 -5.47
N ILE A 78 13.72 5.62 -4.48
CA ILE A 78 13.32 5.68 -3.06
C ILE A 78 12.52 6.95 -2.78
N LYS A 79 12.91 8.12 -3.30
CA LYS A 79 12.12 9.36 -3.16
C LYS A 79 10.72 9.21 -3.72
N MET A 80 10.56 8.58 -4.89
CA MET A 80 9.24 8.30 -5.47
C MET A 80 8.39 7.41 -4.57
N PHE A 81 8.97 6.36 -4.00
CA PHE A 81 8.28 5.46 -3.06
C PHE A 81 7.81 6.22 -1.80
N LEU A 82 8.67 6.99 -1.17
CA LEU A 82 8.32 7.78 0.01
C LEU A 82 7.26 8.85 -0.31
N ASN A 83 7.32 9.47 -1.48
CA ASN A 83 6.31 10.43 -1.92
C ASN A 83 4.96 9.78 -2.22
N PHE A 84 4.94 8.53 -2.68
CA PHE A 84 3.71 7.76 -2.78
C PHE A 84 3.01 7.62 -1.42
N TYR A 85 3.77 7.33 -0.35
CA TYR A 85 3.21 7.31 1.01
C TYR A 85 2.74 8.68 1.50
N SER A 86 3.38 9.76 1.07
CA SER A 86 2.87 11.12 1.34
C SER A 86 1.48 11.33 0.73
N SER A 87 1.22 10.81 -0.46
CA SER A 87 -0.11 10.89 -1.07
C SER A 87 -1.17 10.08 -0.32
N ILE A 88 -0.78 8.92 0.25
CA ILE A 88 -1.64 8.11 1.12
C ILE A 88 -2.00 8.92 2.37
N GLN A 89 -1.01 9.50 3.04
CA GLN A 89 -1.21 10.31 4.25
C GLN A 89 -2.17 11.49 3.98
N VAL A 90 -1.97 12.24 2.90
CA VAL A 90 -2.85 13.36 2.52
C VAL A 90 -4.28 12.90 2.23
N SER A 91 -4.47 11.68 1.69
CA SER A 91 -5.81 11.13 1.42
C SER A 91 -6.58 10.74 2.69
N GLY A 92 -5.94 10.73 3.87
CA GLY A 92 -6.51 10.26 5.13
C GLY A 92 -6.77 8.75 5.20
N LYS A 93 -6.32 7.99 4.20
CA LYS A 93 -6.44 6.52 4.16
C LYS A 93 -5.21 5.87 4.80
N LEU A 94 -5.35 4.65 5.26
CA LEU A 94 -4.20 3.82 5.65
C LEU A 94 -3.53 3.20 4.43
N CYS A 95 -2.28 2.78 4.56
CA CYS A 95 -1.70 1.92 3.53
C CYS A 95 -2.42 0.55 3.52
N VAL A 96 -2.52 -0.06 2.35
CA VAL A 96 -3.28 -1.32 2.19
C VAL A 96 -2.72 -2.44 3.05
N ILE A 97 -1.39 -2.55 3.19
CA ILE A 97 -0.73 -3.55 4.04
C ILE A 97 -1.17 -3.37 5.50
N GLY A 98 -1.12 -2.14 6.02
CA GLY A 98 -1.53 -1.84 7.39
C GLY A 98 -3.02 -2.07 7.62
N SER A 99 -3.87 -1.78 6.64
CA SER A 99 -5.32 -2.01 6.74
C SER A 99 -5.66 -3.49 6.84
N PHE A 100 -5.07 -4.33 6.00
CA PHE A 100 -5.28 -5.77 6.08
C PHE A 100 -4.63 -6.40 7.33
N ALA A 101 -3.48 -5.89 7.78
CA ALA A 101 -2.84 -6.40 8.99
C ALA A 101 -3.70 -6.24 10.24
N THR A 102 -4.55 -5.21 10.31
CA THR A 102 -5.47 -4.98 11.44
C THR A 102 -6.50 -6.11 11.58
N ASP A 103 -7.01 -6.61 10.46
CA ASP A 103 -8.07 -7.62 10.42
C ASP A 103 -7.53 -9.04 10.11
N TRP A 104 -6.20 -9.24 10.17
CA TRP A 104 -5.48 -10.44 9.70
C TRP A 104 -6.11 -11.76 10.11
N ASN A 105 -6.41 -11.92 11.39
CA ASN A 105 -6.91 -13.18 11.96
C ASN A 105 -8.36 -13.52 11.56
N SER A 106 -9.07 -12.58 10.95
CA SER A 106 -10.46 -12.77 10.50
C SER A 106 -10.59 -12.98 8.99
N MET A 107 -9.46 -12.93 8.27
CA MET A 107 -9.43 -13.10 6.82
C MET A 107 -9.20 -14.55 6.42
N ASP A 108 -9.75 -14.91 5.26
CA ASP A 108 -9.54 -16.20 4.63
C ASP A 108 -8.07 -16.36 4.20
N ASP A 109 -7.58 -17.61 4.19
CA ASP A 109 -6.21 -17.97 3.85
C ASP A 109 -5.77 -17.41 2.48
N ASN A 110 -6.68 -17.36 1.50
CA ASN A 110 -6.38 -16.82 0.17
C ASN A 110 -6.07 -15.31 0.21
N ILE A 111 -6.82 -14.53 1.00
CA ILE A 111 -6.54 -13.10 1.17
C ILE A 111 -5.20 -12.92 1.88
N GLN A 112 -4.97 -13.70 2.95
CA GLN A 112 -3.69 -13.66 3.68
C GLN A 112 -2.50 -13.97 2.77
N LEU A 113 -2.63 -15.00 1.91
CA LEU A 113 -1.59 -15.35 0.94
C LEU A 113 -1.32 -14.18 -0.02
N LYS A 114 -2.35 -13.61 -0.64
CA LYS A 114 -2.20 -12.47 -1.57
C LYS A 114 -1.58 -11.23 -0.91
N VAL A 115 -2.00 -10.90 0.31
CA VAL A 115 -1.42 -9.78 1.07
C VAL A 115 0.05 -10.03 1.40
N THR A 116 0.40 -11.28 1.74
CA THR A 116 1.78 -11.70 1.97
C THR A 116 2.62 -11.54 0.71
N GLU A 117 2.16 -12.07 -0.43
CA GLU A 117 2.85 -11.96 -1.72
C GLU A 117 3.02 -10.50 -2.15
N PHE A 118 1.99 -9.68 -2.01
CA PHE A 118 2.06 -8.25 -2.29
C PHE A 118 3.10 -7.54 -1.40
N THR A 119 3.10 -7.84 -0.10
CA THR A 119 4.06 -7.26 0.86
C THR A 119 5.49 -7.64 0.53
N GLU A 120 5.73 -8.91 0.19
CA GLU A 120 7.03 -9.40 -0.23
C GLU A 120 7.48 -8.78 -1.56
N ASN A 121 6.57 -8.56 -2.52
CA ASN A 121 6.87 -7.85 -3.75
C ASN A 121 7.38 -6.43 -3.48
N VAL A 122 6.68 -5.67 -2.63
CA VAL A 122 7.10 -4.32 -2.21
C VAL A 122 8.46 -4.34 -1.52
N LEU A 123 8.66 -5.23 -0.55
CA LEU A 123 9.91 -5.35 0.21
C LEU A 123 11.09 -5.78 -0.67
N SER A 124 10.87 -6.69 -1.61
CA SER A 124 11.89 -7.13 -2.57
C SER A 124 12.33 -5.99 -3.47
N TRP A 125 11.38 -5.18 -3.96
CA TRP A 125 11.68 -4.01 -4.77
C TRP A 125 12.52 -2.98 -4.00
N ILE A 126 12.13 -2.64 -2.76
CA ILE A 126 12.90 -1.70 -1.92
C ILE A 126 14.30 -2.26 -1.67
N THR A 127 14.41 -3.54 -1.30
CA THR A 127 15.68 -4.21 -1.02
C THR A 127 16.62 -4.14 -2.22
N THR A 128 16.14 -4.48 -3.41
CA THR A 128 16.91 -4.46 -4.65
C THR A 128 17.36 -3.03 -4.98
N THR A 129 16.47 -2.05 -4.83
CA THR A 129 16.79 -0.63 -5.07
C THR A 129 17.89 -0.15 -4.11
N LEU A 130 17.80 -0.51 -2.83
CA LEU A 130 18.82 -0.17 -1.83
C LEU A 130 20.16 -0.83 -2.13
N ASP A 131 20.20 -2.12 -2.45
CA ASP A 131 21.42 -2.85 -2.80
C ASP A 131 22.11 -2.24 -4.03
N ASN A 132 21.36 -1.97 -5.09
CA ASN A 132 21.88 -1.34 -6.30
C ASN A 132 22.42 0.07 -6.02
N GLY A 133 21.70 0.87 -5.23
CA GLY A 133 22.12 2.21 -4.83
C GLY A 133 23.40 2.21 -4.01
N LYS A 134 23.54 1.23 -3.11
CA LYS A 134 24.77 1.04 -2.32
C LYS A 134 25.96 0.63 -3.18
N GLN A 135 25.77 -0.31 -4.12
CA GLN A 135 26.83 -0.71 -5.07
C GLN A 135 27.30 0.45 -5.94
N LYS A 136 26.38 1.33 -6.35
CA LYS A 136 26.67 2.55 -7.12
C LYS A 136 27.18 3.72 -6.27
N LYS A 137 27.29 3.56 -4.96
CA LYS A 137 27.67 4.61 -4.00
C LYS A 137 26.74 5.83 -4.01
N LEU A 138 25.50 5.64 -4.38
CA LEU A 138 24.44 6.65 -4.32
C LEU A 138 23.68 6.62 -2.99
N LEU A 139 23.70 5.46 -2.33
CA LEU A 139 23.08 5.24 -1.03
C LEU A 139 24.09 4.66 -0.05
N THR A 140 23.95 5.03 1.22
CA THR A 140 24.82 4.56 2.32
C THR A 140 23.96 4.10 3.49
N PHE A 141 24.26 2.94 4.05
CA PHE A 141 23.63 2.40 5.26
C PHE A 141 24.45 1.20 5.75
N SER A 142 24.43 0.92 7.05
CA SER A 142 25.24 -0.15 7.68
C SER A 142 24.53 -1.50 7.74
N ALA A 143 23.20 -1.51 7.89
CA ALA A 143 22.44 -2.74 8.00
C ALA A 143 22.36 -3.48 6.64
N PRO A 144 22.04 -4.79 6.63
CA PRO A 144 21.65 -5.47 5.40
C PRO A 144 20.48 -4.76 4.71
N ALA A 145 20.47 -4.69 3.37
CA ALA A 145 19.45 -3.96 2.61
C ALA A 145 18.01 -4.39 2.94
N ARG A 146 17.78 -5.69 3.19
CA ARG A 146 16.47 -6.20 3.62
C ARG A 146 16.02 -5.61 4.96
N ILE A 147 16.93 -5.42 5.90
CA ILE A 147 16.62 -4.81 7.20
C ILE A 147 16.30 -3.33 7.02
N GLU A 148 17.05 -2.63 6.16
CA GLU A 148 16.76 -1.23 5.84
C GLU A 148 15.42 -1.07 5.11
N ALA A 149 15.10 -1.97 4.18
CA ALA A 149 13.80 -2.02 3.52
C ALA A 149 12.64 -2.22 4.51
N LEU A 150 12.80 -3.12 5.48
CA LEU A 150 11.81 -3.33 6.55
C LEU A 150 11.62 -2.06 7.38
N LYS A 151 12.71 -1.38 7.77
CA LYS A 151 12.61 -0.10 8.51
C LYS A 151 11.85 0.95 7.71
N ILE A 152 12.19 1.12 6.42
CA ILE A 152 11.51 2.07 5.54
C ILE A 152 10.01 1.74 5.46
N LEU A 153 9.65 0.50 5.13
CA LEU A 153 8.25 0.12 4.98
C LEU A 153 7.48 0.27 6.30
N THR A 154 8.06 -0.19 7.42
CA THR A 154 7.44 -0.07 8.75
C THR A 154 7.21 1.40 9.13
N ASN A 155 8.21 2.27 8.93
CA ASN A 155 8.07 3.69 9.22
C ASN A 155 6.98 4.34 8.35
N MET A 156 6.90 3.98 7.08
CA MET A 156 5.85 4.51 6.20
C MET A 156 4.45 4.02 6.58
N CYS A 157 4.29 2.72 6.86
CA CYS A 157 3.01 2.16 7.31
C CYS A 157 2.56 2.74 8.64
N ALA A 158 3.42 2.71 9.66
CA ALA A 158 3.11 3.25 10.98
C ALA A 158 2.99 4.78 10.96
N GLY A 159 3.81 5.46 10.19
CA GLY A 159 3.78 6.91 10.04
C GLY A 159 2.44 7.42 9.49
N THR A 160 1.82 6.74 8.52
CA THR A 160 0.48 7.10 8.05
C THR A 160 -0.60 6.92 9.11
N GLN A 161 -0.44 5.93 10.01
CA GLN A 161 -1.37 5.71 11.13
C GLN A 161 -1.20 6.79 12.22
N LEU A 162 0.04 7.06 12.61
CA LEU A 162 0.35 8.08 13.63
C LEU A 162 -0.10 9.47 13.17
N ALA A 163 0.12 9.83 11.91
CA ALA A 163 -0.29 11.13 11.36
C ALA A 163 -1.80 11.40 11.48
N ARG A 164 -2.64 10.36 11.56
CA ARG A 164 -4.09 10.51 11.83
C ARG A 164 -4.37 10.97 13.28
N ILE A 165 -3.44 10.74 14.19
CA ILE A 165 -3.56 11.04 15.63
C ILE A 165 -2.81 12.32 15.96
N THR A 166 -1.55 12.45 15.50
CA THR A 166 -0.64 13.54 15.89
C THR A 166 -0.63 14.71 14.90
N GLY A 167 -1.19 14.51 13.71
CA GLY A 167 -1.10 15.48 12.61
C GLY A 167 0.02 15.17 11.62
N SER A 168 0.09 15.91 10.53
CA SER A 168 0.89 15.55 9.35
C SER A 168 2.40 15.84 9.44
N ASN A 169 2.82 16.71 10.36
CA ASN A 169 4.24 17.13 10.42
C ASN A 169 5.17 15.96 10.74
N ASP A 170 4.80 15.12 11.73
CA ASP A 170 5.64 14.00 12.16
C ASP A 170 5.93 13.03 11.03
N PHE A 171 4.95 12.78 10.15
CA PHE A 171 5.15 11.95 8.97
C PHE A 171 6.19 12.54 8.00
N THR A 172 6.14 13.86 7.80
CA THR A 172 7.11 14.55 6.93
C THR A 172 8.52 14.51 7.51
N GLU A 173 8.67 14.69 8.81
CA GLU A 173 9.95 14.59 9.52
C GLU A 173 10.53 13.17 9.44
N ILE A 174 9.72 12.14 9.66
CA ILE A 174 10.14 10.73 9.52
C ILE A 174 10.62 10.47 8.09
N LYS A 175 9.87 10.91 7.08
CA LYS A 175 10.25 10.75 5.67
C LYS A 175 11.58 11.42 5.35
N ASN A 176 11.78 12.65 5.81
CA ASN A 176 13.01 13.41 5.58
C ASN A 176 14.20 12.76 6.29
N SER A 177 14.02 12.34 7.54
CA SER A 177 15.03 11.62 8.30
C SER A 177 15.48 10.33 7.61
N ILE A 178 14.57 9.57 7.02
CA ILE A 178 14.93 8.37 6.23
C ILE A 178 15.84 8.76 5.07
N LEU A 179 15.52 9.81 4.31
CA LEU A 179 16.32 10.25 3.17
C LEU A 179 17.71 10.75 3.61
N GLU A 180 17.78 11.53 4.69
CA GLU A 180 19.05 12.04 5.25
C GLU A 180 19.96 10.90 5.73
N GLN A 181 19.40 9.81 6.24
CA GLN A 181 20.17 8.67 6.74
C GLN A 181 20.76 7.80 5.64
N ILE A 182 20.14 7.73 4.47
CA ILE A 182 20.52 6.79 3.41
C ILE A 182 21.12 7.44 2.16
N ILE A 183 20.99 8.75 1.96
CA ILE A 183 21.59 9.46 0.82
C ILE A 183 23.00 9.91 1.18
N THR A 184 23.94 9.61 0.28
CA THR A 184 25.37 9.99 0.42
C THR A 184 25.59 11.45 0.05
#